data_fd25dc435cb69264bd5fee9993963c89
#
_entry.id   fd25dc435cb69264bd5fee9993963c89
#
_cell.length_a   1.000
_cell.length_b   1.000
_cell.length_c   1.000
_cell.angle_alpha   90.00
_cell.angle_beta   90.00
_cell.angle_gamma   90.00
#
_symmetry.space_group_name_H-M   'P 1'
#
loop_
_entity.id
_entity.type
_entity.pdbx_description
1 polymer ?
#
loop_
_entity_poly.entity_id
_entity_poly.type
_entity_poly.pdbx_seq_one_letter_code
_entity_poly.pdbx_strand_id
1 'polypeptide(L)'
;MAAKAIPSHLRAQAESGAEGESFQRKHHGKSQSHMAFENASTSVAASQMRNALNALAETVEDGATKKRFEAEMDNFFALFRRYLNDRAKGNVVNWERINPPQPSQVVDYNELGNSASVEFLNKLAVLKLNGGLGTSMGCVGPKSVIEVREGMSFLDLSVRQIEYLNRTYNVNVPFVLMNSFNTDDDTQNIIKKYEGHNIDIMTFNQSRYPRILKDSLLPAPKSFNSQISDWYPPGHGDVFESLYNSGILDKLLERGVEILFLSNADNLGAVVDLRILQHMVDSKAEYIMELTDKTKADVKGGTIIDYDGRVRLLEIAQVPKEHVNEFKSIKKFKYFNTNNIWMNLRAIKRVVEENELEMEIIPNEKSIPADKKGEADLSIIQLETAVGAAIRHFRNAHGVNVPRRRFLPVKTCSDLMLVKSDLYSLQHGQLVIDPNRFGGAPIIKLGSDFKKVSDFQKRIPSIPRIAELDHLTITGPVNLGRNVTLKGTVIIVATEGSTIDVPPGSILENCVVQGSLRILEH
;
A
#
# COMPACT_ATOMS: atom_id res chain seq x y z
N MET A 1 -18.65 -35.96 55.09
CA MET A 1 -17.73 -37.10 55.33
C MET A 1 -16.35 -36.69 54.86
N ALA A 2 -15.40 -36.69 55.75
CA ALA A 2 -14.10 -36.10 55.62
C ALA A 2 -13.13 -36.91 54.77
N ALA A 3 -12.45 -36.26 53.84
CA ALA A 3 -11.28 -36.83 53.15
C ALA A 3 -10.02 -36.38 53.93
N LYS A 4 -9.28 -37.37 54.42
CA LYS A 4 -8.07 -37.17 55.25
C LYS A 4 -6.91 -36.63 54.41
N ALA A 5 -6.27 -35.59 54.92
CA ALA A 5 -5.02 -35.02 54.43
C ALA A 5 -3.84 -35.96 54.73
N ILE A 6 -2.93 -36.10 53.74
CA ILE A 6 -1.67 -36.85 53.85
C ILE A 6 -0.57 -35.86 54.32
N PRO A 7 0.24 -36.24 55.33
CA PRO A 7 1.23 -35.34 55.95
C PRO A 7 2.44 -35.03 55.05
N SER A 8 2.92 -33.78 55.14
CA SER A 8 3.90 -33.10 54.30
C SER A 8 5.37 -33.50 54.44
N HIS A 9 5.72 -34.60 55.11
CA HIS A 9 7.13 -34.97 55.40
C HIS A 9 7.68 -36.17 54.61
N LEU A 10 6.97 -36.63 53.56
CA LEU A 10 7.45 -37.69 52.64
C LEU A 10 7.69 -37.21 51.19
N ARG A 11 7.94 -35.91 51.00
CA ARG A 11 8.16 -35.32 49.67
C ARG A 11 9.54 -34.68 49.48
N ALA A 12 10.51 -35.00 50.29
CA ALA A 12 11.84 -34.42 50.19
C ALA A 12 12.96 -35.46 50.32
N GLN A 13 13.08 -36.38 49.42
CA GLN A 13 14.30 -37.17 49.19
C GLN A 13 14.18 -38.06 47.95
N ALA A 14 14.01 -37.49 46.76
CA ALA A 14 14.27 -38.18 45.50
C ALA A 14 14.23 -37.20 44.30
N GLU A 15 15.10 -36.22 44.31
CA GLU A 15 15.40 -35.43 43.11
C GLU A 15 16.68 -34.64 43.32
N SER A 16 17.81 -35.31 43.27
CA SER A 16 19.10 -34.66 43.00
C SER A 16 20.04 -35.63 42.30
N GLY A 17 20.25 -35.38 41.03
CA GLY A 17 21.35 -35.96 40.31
C GLY A 17 20.94 -36.98 39.22
N ALA A 18 20.70 -36.55 38.00
CA ALA A 18 20.92 -37.26 36.73
C ALA A 18 20.05 -36.84 35.54
N GLU A 19 19.40 -35.68 35.55
CA GLU A 19 18.53 -35.28 34.41
C GLU A 19 19.04 -34.05 33.61
N GLY A 20 20.11 -33.37 34.03
CA GLY A 20 20.58 -32.14 33.38
C GLY A 20 21.36 -32.35 32.07
N GLU A 21 22.11 -33.43 31.90
CA GLU A 21 22.99 -33.60 30.73
C GLU A 21 22.35 -34.35 29.56
N SER A 22 21.33 -35.17 29.78
CA SER A 22 20.70 -35.93 28.68
C SER A 22 19.64 -35.12 27.92
N PHE A 23 19.05 -34.09 28.54
CA PHE A 23 18.01 -33.24 27.92
C PHE A 23 18.61 -32.19 26.96
N GLN A 24 19.76 -31.62 27.30
CA GLN A 24 20.42 -30.64 26.42
C GLN A 24 21.02 -31.31 25.15
N ARG A 25 21.55 -32.52 25.25
CA ARG A 25 22.06 -33.24 24.06
C ARG A 25 20.95 -33.71 23.10
N LYS A 26 19.77 -34.08 23.61
CA LYS A 26 18.64 -34.49 22.76
C LYS A 26 17.99 -33.28 22.05
N HIS A 27 17.95 -32.11 22.69
CA HIS A 27 17.43 -30.89 22.05
C HIS A 27 18.39 -30.34 20.96
N HIS A 28 19.71 -30.38 21.20
CA HIS A 28 20.68 -29.95 20.19
C HIS A 28 20.71 -30.88 18.95
N GLY A 29 20.60 -32.19 19.14
CA GLY A 29 20.55 -33.14 18.03
C GLY A 29 19.28 -33.04 17.18
N LYS A 30 18.12 -32.78 17.78
CA LYS A 30 16.86 -32.55 17.05
C LYS A 30 16.84 -31.24 16.29
N SER A 31 17.44 -30.17 16.82
CA SER A 31 17.52 -28.88 16.14
C SER A 31 18.47 -28.93 14.93
N GLN A 32 19.61 -29.59 15.03
CA GLN A 32 20.55 -29.74 13.91
C GLN A 32 20.00 -30.63 12.79
N SER A 33 19.34 -31.74 13.10
CA SER A 33 18.70 -32.59 12.09
C SER A 33 17.51 -31.91 11.41
N HIS A 34 16.73 -31.12 12.15
CA HIS A 34 15.62 -30.36 11.60
C HIS A 34 16.14 -29.24 10.68
N MET A 35 17.14 -28.49 11.07
CA MET A 35 17.77 -27.47 10.22
C MET A 35 18.42 -28.07 8.97
N ALA A 36 19.05 -29.23 9.06
CA ALA A 36 19.63 -29.93 7.91
C ALA A 36 18.56 -30.40 6.93
N PHE A 37 17.42 -30.90 7.43
CA PHE A 37 16.28 -31.31 6.62
C PHE A 37 15.61 -30.10 5.95
N GLU A 38 15.39 -29.01 6.65
CA GLU A 38 14.84 -27.76 6.10
C GLU A 38 15.74 -27.17 5.02
N ASN A 39 17.05 -27.13 5.23
CA ASN A 39 18.02 -26.67 4.24
C ASN A 39 18.05 -27.55 2.98
N ALA A 40 17.96 -28.86 3.14
CA ALA A 40 17.89 -29.79 2.00
C ALA A 40 16.58 -29.60 1.21
N SER A 41 15.46 -29.48 1.90
CA SER A 41 14.14 -29.23 1.31
C SER A 41 14.10 -27.87 0.58
N THR A 42 14.69 -26.82 1.16
CA THR A 42 14.83 -25.50 0.55
C THR A 42 15.65 -25.55 -0.75
N SER A 43 16.76 -26.30 -0.75
CA SER A 43 17.61 -26.46 -1.93
C SER A 43 16.89 -27.18 -3.08
N VAL A 44 16.13 -28.24 -2.76
CA VAL A 44 15.33 -28.97 -3.76
C VAL A 44 14.25 -28.09 -4.36
N ALA A 45 13.50 -27.37 -3.53
CA ALA A 45 12.44 -26.44 -4.00
C ALA A 45 13.03 -25.32 -4.88
N ALA A 46 14.19 -24.78 -4.52
CA ALA A 46 14.87 -23.78 -5.33
C ALA A 46 15.29 -24.32 -6.70
N SER A 47 15.88 -25.54 -6.75
CA SER A 47 16.28 -26.16 -8.01
C SER A 47 15.09 -26.47 -8.92
N GLN A 48 13.98 -26.96 -8.36
CA GLN A 48 12.76 -27.25 -9.11
C GLN A 48 12.15 -25.95 -9.67
N MET A 49 12.09 -24.89 -8.88
CA MET A 49 11.61 -23.58 -9.33
C MET A 49 12.47 -23.07 -10.48
N ARG A 50 13.81 -23.09 -10.35
CA ARG A 50 14.73 -22.62 -11.42
C ARG A 50 14.49 -23.37 -12.72
N ASN A 51 14.38 -24.69 -12.67
CA ASN A 51 14.11 -25.49 -13.86
C ASN A 51 12.76 -25.15 -14.50
N ALA A 52 11.73 -24.93 -13.67
CA ALA A 52 10.42 -24.52 -14.17
C ALA A 52 10.42 -23.12 -14.80
N LEU A 53 11.14 -22.15 -14.23
CA LEU A 53 11.29 -20.81 -14.80
C LEU A 53 12.05 -20.83 -16.13
N ASN A 54 13.10 -21.64 -16.25
CA ASN A 54 13.83 -21.82 -17.49
C ASN A 54 12.91 -22.43 -18.57
N ALA A 55 12.10 -23.44 -18.21
CA ALA A 55 11.12 -24.01 -19.13
C ALA A 55 10.06 -22.99 -19.57
N LEU A 56 9.62 -22.09 -18.69
CA LEU A 56 8.73 -20.98 -19.06
C LEU A 56 9.39 -20.03 -20.07
N ALA A 57 10.67 -19.68 -19.87
CA ALA A 57 11.41 -18.81 -20.78
C ALA A 57 11.54 -19.39 -22.20
N GLU A 58 11.65 -20.72 -22.31
CA GLU A 58 11.69 -21.40 -23.63
C GLU A 58 10.35 -21.30 -24.37
N THR A 59 9.24 -20.97 -23.74
CA THR A 59 7.94 -20.76 -24.39
C THR A 59 7.78 -19.38 -25.03
N VAL A 60 8.75 -18.49 -24.87
CA VAL A 60 8.73 -17.13 -25.46
C VAL A 60 9.34 -17.19 -26.86
N GLU A 61 8.57 -16.82 -27.88
CA GLU A 61 8.97 -16.91 -29.27
C GLU A 61 9.87 -15.74 -29.72
N ASP A 62 9.56 -14.51 -29.25
CA ASP A 62 10.32 -13.32 -29.62
C ASP A 62 11.58 -13.14 -28.77
N GLY A 63 12.74 -13.01 -29.44
CA GLY A 63 14.03 -12.95 -28.76
C GLY A 63 14.22 -11.73 -27.84
N ALA A 64 13.69 -10.57 -28.18
CA ALA A 64 13.77 -9.37 -27.34
C ALA A 64 12.88 -9.51 -26.09
N THR A 65 11.67 -10.03 -26.27
CA THR A 65 10.73 -10.35 -25.19
C THR A 65 11.29 -11.44 -24.29
N LYS A 66 11.91 -12.50 -24.88
CA LYS A 66 12.54 -13.59 -24.13
C LYS A 66 13.62 -13.06 -23.19
N LYS A 67 14.53 -12.23 -23.68
CA LYS A 67 15.61 -11.66 -22.87
C LYS A 67 15.07 -10.83 -21.68
N ARG A 68 14.01 -10.04 -21.91
CA ARG A 68 13.37 -9.28 -20.84
C ARG A 68 12.69 -10.19 -19.82
N PHE A 69 11.98 -11.19 -20.31
CA PHE A 69 11.29 -12.16 -19.46
C PHE A 69 12.27 -12.98 -18.62
N GLU A 70 13.41 -13.39 -19.19
CA GLU A 70 14.49 -14.07 -18.45
C GLU A 70 15.00 -13.21 -17.29
N ALA A 71 15.24 -11.91 -17.53
CA ALA A 71 15.66 -10.99 -16.46
C ALA A 71 14.59 -10.86 -15.36
N GLU A 72 13.30 -10.77 -15.71
CA GLU A 72 12.21 -10.77 -14.72
C GLU A 72 12.16 -12.08 -13.92
N MET A 73 12.36 -13.24 -14.57
CA MET A 73 12.37 -14.53 -13.89
C MET A 73 13.60 -14.71 -12.99
N ASP A 74 14.74 -14.12 -13.33
CA ASP A 74 15.93 -14.10 -12.48
C ASP A 74 15.68 -13.27 -11.21
N ASN A 75 15.06 -12.11 -11.32
CA ASN A 75 14.66 -11.29 -10.17
C ASN A 75 13.62 -12.01 -9.30
N PHE A 76 12.62 -12.64 -9.91
CA PHE A 76 11.66 -13.47 -9.19
C PHE A 76 12.35 -14.62 -8.44
N PHE A 77 13.30 -15.31 -9.08
CA PHE A 77 14.01 -16.42 -8.46
C PHE A 77 14.87 -15.97 -7.27
N ALA A 78 15.51 -14.80 -7.36
CA ALA A 78 16.24 -14.23 -6.23
C ALA A 78 15.30 -13.96 -5.04
N LEU A 79 14.12 -13.39 -5.31
CA LEU A 79 13.07 -13.16 -4.32
C LEU A 79 12.55 -14.47 -3.70
N PHE A 80 12.28 -15.48 -4.54
CA PHE A 80 11.82 -16.79 -4.09
C PHE A 80 12.85 -17.51 -3.21
N ARG A 81 14.13 -17.45 -3.56
CA ARG A 81 15.21 -18.00 -2.71
C ARG A 81 15.25 -17.33 -1.34
N ARG A 82 15.13 -16.01 -1.30
CA ARG A 82 15.04 -15.28 -0.03
C ARG A 82 13.83 -15.73 0.78
N TYR A 83 12.66 -15.82 0.16
CA TYR A 83 11.45 -16.34 0.81
C TYR A 83 11.65 -17.71 1.43
N LEU A 84 12.26 -18.66 0.72
CA LEU A 84 12.57 -19.99 1.26
C LEU A 84 13.52 -19.92 2.46
N ASN A 85 14.55 -19.09 2.39
CA ASN A 85 15.50 -18.90 3.49
C ASN A 85 14.83 -18.26 4.71
N ASP A 86 14.00 -17.24 4.50
CA ASP A 86 13.27 -16.56 5.56
C ASP A 86 12.25 -17.50 6.24
N ARG A 87 11.58 -18.33 5.46
CA ARG A 87 10.68 -19.37 5.97
C ARG A 87 11.41 -20.42 6.80
N ALA A 88 12.58 -20.86 6.35
CA ALA A 88 13.39 -21.85 7.06
C ALA A 88 13.97 -21.30 8.38
N LYS A 89 14.38 -20.02 8.39
CA LYS A 89 14.93 -19.36 9.58
C LYS A 89 13.88 -18.90 10.59
N GLY A 90 12.59 -18.90 10.21
CA GLY A 90 11.52 -18.32 11.02
C GLY A 90 11.77 -16.82 11.24
N ASN A 91 11.90 -16.07 10.16
CA ASN A 91 12.36 -14.67 10.18
C ASN A 91 11.36 -13.77 10.91
N VAL A 92 11.45 -13.72 12.22
CA VAL A 92 10.68 -12.83 13.09
C VAL A 92 11.58 -11.65 13.45
N VAL A 93 11.05 -10.43 13.25
CA VAL A 93 11.75 -9.22 13.68
C VAL A 93 12.00 -9.32 15.19
N ASN A 94 13.24 -9.12 15.62
CA ASN A 94 13.54 -9.11 17.06
C ASN A 94 12.89 -7.88 17.69
N TRP A 95 11.80 -8.11 18.43
CA TRP A 95 10.98 -7.06 19.01
C TRP A 95 11.74 -6.19 20.05
N GLU A 96 12.71 -6.77 20.76
CA GLU A 96 13.50 -6.06 21.76
C GLU A 96 14.44 -4.99 21.16
N ARG A 97 14.74 -5.11 19.86
CA ARG A 97 15.58 -4.16 19.12
C ARG A 97 14.78 -3.01 18.48
N ILE A 98 13.45 -3.05 18.59
CA ILE A 98 12.57 -2.04 18.02
C ILE A 98 12.39 -0.90 19.02
N ASN A 99 12.76 0.31 18.59
CA ASN A 99 12.54 1.53 19.34
C ASN A 99 11.71 2.52 18.52
N PRO A 100 11.00 3.46 19.17
CA PRO A 100 10.47 4.62 18.49
C PRO A 100 11.59 5.39 17.78
N PRO A 101 11.31 6.03 16.63
CA PRO A 101 12.32 6.77 15.90
C PRO A 101 12.88 7.92 16.76
N GLN A 102 14.19 8.14 16.62
CA GLN A 102 14.87 9.25 17.30
C GLN A 102 14.49 10.60 16.68
N PRO A 103 14.62 11.72 17.40
CA PRO A 103 14.31 13.05 16.86
C PRO A 103 15.06 13.41 15.56
N SER A 104 16.27 12.89 15.38
CA SER A 104 17.05 13.05 14.14
C SER A 104 16.55 12.24 12.96
N GLN A 105 15.69 11.24 13.20
CA GLN A 105 15.15 10.33 12.19
C GLN A 105 13.77 10.75 11.66
N VAL A 106 13.12 11.71 12.32
CA VAL A 106 11.83 12.28 11.90
C VAL A 106 11.85 13.78 12.13
N VAL A 107 11.77 14.55 11.06
CA VAL A 107 11.71 16.02 11.08
C VAL A 107 10.24 16.47 11.08
N ASP A 108 9.88 17.46 11.88
CA ASP A 108 8.55 18.07 11.82
C ASP A 108 8.44 18.97 10.58
N TYR A 109 7.34 18.84 9.85
CA TYR A 109 7.09 19.67 8.66
C TYR A 109 7.11 21.16 8.97
N ASN A 110 6.68 21.58 10.18
CA ASN A 110 6.68 22.97 10.59
C ASN A 110 8.08 23.53 10.82
N GLU A 111 9.08 22.68 11.05
CA GLU A 111 10.48 23.06 11.21
C GLU A 111 11.20 23.24 9.87
N LEU A 112 10.58 22.81 8.76
CA LEU A 112 11.12 23.04 7.42
C LEU A 112 11.14 24.54 7.11
N GLY A 113 12.22 25.02 6.50
CA GLY A 113 12.37 26.41 6.08
C GLY A 113 11.22 26.90 5.19
N ASN A 114 10.90 28.18 5.30
CA ASN A 114 9.84 28.80 4.48
C ASN A 114 10.33 29.25 3.10
N SER A 115 11.63 29.39 2.92
CA SER A 115 12.23 29.75 1.63
C SER A 115 12.51 28.49 0.83
N ALA A 116 11.82 28.34 -0.28
CA ALA A 116 12.03 27.24 -1.20
C ALA A 116 12.36 27.77 -2.60
N SER A 117 13.41 27.23 -3.22
CA SER A 117 13.77 27.61 -4.58
C SER A 117 12.91 26.89 -5.59
N VAL A 118 12.25 27.64 -6.45
CA VAL A 118 11.47 27.12 -7.59
C VAL A 118 12.37 26.42 -8.62
N GLU A 119 13.64 26.76 -8.68
CA GLU A 119 14.60 26.18 -9.62
C GLU A 119 14.75 24.66 -9.46
N PHE A 120 14.54 24.14 -8.23
CA PHE A 120 14.60 22.71 -7.98
C PHE A 120 13.48 21.91 -8.64
N LEU A 121 12.40 22.55 -9.09
CA LEU A 121 11.38 21.89 -9.90
C LEU A 121 11.93 21.36 -11.24
N ASN A 122 12.98 21.97 -11.78
CA ASN A 122 13.65 21.46 -12.98
C ASN A 122 14.40 20.13 -12.74
N LYS A 123 14.63 19.78 -11.47
CA LYS A 123 15.29 18.54 -11.06
C LYS A 123 14.30 17.46 -10.57
N LEU A 124 13.01 17.73 -10.64
CA LEU A 124 11.95 16.88 -10.10
C LEU A 124 11.21 16.13 -11.20
N ALA A 125 10.89 14.86 -10.95
CA ALA A 125 9.84 14.12 -11.63
C ALA A 125 8.81 13.63 -10.62
N VAL A 126 7.55 13.50 -11.03
CA VAL A 126 6.45 12.96 -10.21
C VAL A 126 6.06 11.59 -10.73
N LEU A 127 6.06 10.58 -9.86
CA LEU A 127 5.64 9.22 -10.19
C LEU A 127 4.39 8.83 -9.42
N LYS A 128 3.38 8.36 -10.13
CA LYS A 128 2.19 7.74 -9.54
C LYS A 128 2.19 6.23 -9.74
N LEU A 129 1.93 5.51 -8.64
CA LEU A 129 1.76 4.06 -8.65
C LEU A 129 0.38 3.73 -9.23
N ASN A 130 0.33 3.24 -10.45
CA ASN A 130 -0.88 3.04 -11.26
C ASN A 130 -1.12 1.56 -11.64
N GLY A 131 -0.44 0.62 -10.99
CA GLY A 131 -0.56 -0.81 -11.30
C GLY A 131 -1.78 -1.50 -10.68
N GLY A 132 -2.52 -0.83 -9.79
CA GLY A 132 -3.65 -1.41 -9.06
C GLY A 132 -4.97 -1.31 -9.80
N LEU A 133 -5.73 -2.41 -9.84
CA LEU A 133 -7.11 -2.45 -10.28
C LEU A 133 -8.05 -1.95 -9.18
N GLY A 134 -9.17 -1.35 -9.56
CA GLY A 134 -10.23 -0.91 -8.65
C GLY A 134 -11.17 -2.04 -8.18
N THR A 135 -10.72 -3.30 -8.18
CA THR A 135 -11.57 -4.48 -7.92
C THR A 135 -12.23 -4.49 -6.55
N SER A 136 -11.54 -3.96 -5.52
CA SER A 136 -12.11 -3.82 -4.17
C SER A 136 -13.32 -2.88 -4.12
N MET A 137 -13.43 -1.99 -5.10
CA MET A 137 -14.55 -1.04 -5.28
C MET A 137 -15.45 -1.44 -6.47
N GLY A 138 -15.28 -2.65 -7.02
CA GLY A 138 -16.08 -3.21 -8.10
C GLY A 138 -15.77 -2.64 -9.49
N CYS A 139 -14.64 -1.99 -9.68
CA CYS A 139 -14.22 -1.46 -10.97
C CYS A 139 -13.42 -2.49 -11.76
N VAL A 140 -13.52 -2.45 -13.08
CA VAL A 140 -12.85 -3.40 -13.99
C VAL A 140 -11.48 -2.89 -14.43
N GLY A 141 -11.27 -1.58 -14.53
CA GLY A 141 -10.03 -0.96 -15.02
C GLY A 141 -9.12 -0.44 -13.91
N PRO A 142 -8.10 0.36 -14.28
CA PRO A 142 -7.19 1.01 -13.35
C PRO A 142 -7.95 1.83 -12.31
N LYS A 143 -7.53 1.77 -11.06
CA LYS A 143 -8.17 2.55 -9.99
C LYS A 143 -8.10 4.06 -10.25
N SER A 144 -7.05 4.51 -10.91
CA SER A 144 -6.82 5.93 -11.24
C SER A 144 -7.86 6.56 -12.16
N VAL A 145 -8.69 5.76 -12.85
CA VAL A 145 -9.75 6.25 -13.73
C VAL A 145 -11.11 6.38 -13.06
N ILE A 146 -11.24 5.99 -11.80
CA ILE A 146 -12.47 6.23 -11.03
C ILE A 146 -12.72 7.73 -10.95
N GLU A 147 -13.95 8.14 -11.29
CA GLU A 147 -14.38 9.53 -11.15
C GLU A 147 -14.43 9.94 -9.68
N VAL A 148 -13.72 11.00 -9.36
CA VAL A 148 -13.64 11.55 -8.01
C VAL A 148 -14.49 12.80 -7.86
N ARG A 149 -14.37 13.78 -8.80
CA ARG A 149 -15.05 15.06 -8.67
C ARG A 149 -15.23 15.75 -10.02
N GLU A 150 -16.42 16.31 -10.25
CA GLU A 150 -16.72 17.13 -11.43
C GLU A 150 -16.38 16.46 -12.76
N GLY A 151 -16.66 15.17 -12.88
CA GLY A 151 -16.32 14.36 -14.05
C GLY A 151 -14.84 13.99 -14.18
N MET A 152 -14.00 14.35 -13.19
CA MET A 152 -12.56 14.09 -13.21
C MET A 152 -12.20 12.87 -12.39
N SER A 153 -11.33 12.04 -12.96
CA SER A 153 -10.71 10.90 -12.30
C SER A 153 -9.51 11.30 -11.43
N PHE A 154 -8.96 10.36 -10.65
CA PHE A 154 -7.68 10.55 -9.96
C PHE A 154 -6.57 10.98 -10.92
N LEU A 155 -6.53 10.36 -12.10
CA LEU A 155 -5.53 10.67 -13.12
C LEU A 155 -5.71 12.09 -13.66
N ASP A 156 -6.95 12.51 -13.95
CA ASP A 156 -7.25 13.88 -14.38
C ASP A 156 -6.79 14.92 -13.37
N LEU A 157 -7.04 14.67 -12.10
CA LEU A 157 -6.63 15.57 -11.01
C LEU A 157 -5.10 15.65 -10.91
N SER A 158 -4.41 14.51 -11.04
CA SER A 158 -2.94 14.48 -11.02
C SER A 158 -2.34 15.23 -12.20
N VAL A 159 -2.88 15.05 -13.40
CA VAL A 159 -2.45 15.80 -14.59
C VAL A 159 -2.67 17.29 -14.40
N ARG A 160 -3.83 17.72 -13.91
CA ARG A 160 -4.11 19.15 -13.64
C ARG A 160 -3.14 19.77 -12.64
N GLN A 161 -2.76 19.02 -11.60
CA GLN A 161 -1.78 19.48 -10.61
C GLN A 161 -0.43 19.76 -11.27
N ILE A 162 0.06 18.85 -12.10
CA ILE A 162 1.35 19.00 -12.78
C ILE A 162 1.30 20.09 -13.85
N GLU A 163 0.23 20.18 -14.63
CA GLU A 163 0.06 21.26 -15.60
C GLU A 163 0.05 22.64 -14.94
N TYR A 164 -0.67 22.76 -13.82
CA TYR A 164 -0.69 24.01 -13.06
C TYR A 164 0.70 24.38 -12.57
N LEU A 165 1.45 23.40 -12.03
CA LEU A 165 2.83 23.59 -11.59
C LEU A 165 3.72 24.05 -12.75
N ASN A 166 3.64 23.36 -13.89
CA ASN A 166 4.44 23.67 -15.08
C ASN A 166 4.15 25.07 -15.62
N ARG A 167 2.87 25.46 -15.68
CA ARG A 167 2.48 26.81 -16.15
C ARG A 167 2.87 27.91 -15.17
N THR A 168 2.64 27.69 -13.88
CA THR A 168 2.86 28.71 -12.84
C THR A 168 4.33 29.07 -12.71
N TYR A 169 5.21 28.07 -12.80
CA TYR A 169 6.64 28.25 -12.57
C TYR A 169 7.48 28.19 -13.84
N ASN A 170 6.83 28.04 -14.99
CA ASN A 170 7.50 27.91 -16.30
C ASN A 170 8.57 26.80 -16.30
N VAL A 171 8.20 25.62 -15.82
CA VAL A 171 9.04 24.43 -15.72
C VAL A 171 8.42 23.27 -16.52
N ASN A 172 9.14 22.19 -16.69
CA ASN A 172 8.64 20.96 -17.31
C ASN A 172 8.93 19.76 -16.41
N VAL A 173 8.11 19.58 -15.37
CA VAL A 173 8.18 18.43 -14.47
C VAL A 173 7.59 17.21 -15.16
N PRO A 174 8.37 16.16 -15.42
CA PRO A 174 7.86 14.93 -16.02
C PRO A 174 6.87 14.22 -15.09
N PHE A 175 5.82 13.66 -15.69
CA PHE A 175 4.84 12.84 -15.00
C PHE A 175 5.01 11.38 -15.40
N VAL A 176 5.29 10.51 -14.44
CA VAL A 176 5.61 9.11 -14.68
C VAL A 176 4.52 8.22 -14.07
N LEU A 177 4.04 7.24 -14.82
CA LEU A 177 3.07 6.26 -14.34
C LEU A 177 3.71 4.87 -14.32
N MET A 178 3.75 4.25 -13.15
CA MET A 178 4.09 2.84 -13.03
C MET A 178 2.81 2.01 -13.15
N ASN A 179 2.62 1.42 -14.31
CA ASN A 179 1.51 0.52 -14.61
C ASN A 179 1.82 -0.93 -14.18
N SER A 180 0.89 -1.81 -14.42
CA SER A 180 1.08 -3.26 -14.44
C SER A 180 0.52 -3.82 -15.74
N PHE A 181 0.80 -5.08 -16.03
CA PHE A 181 0.18 -5.78 -17.17
C PHE A 181 -1.36 -5.79 -17.12
N ASN A 182 -1.95 -5.50 -15.94
CA ASN A 182 -3.41 -5.39 -15.77
C ASN A 182 -3.95 -3.98 -16.10
N THR A 183 -3.12 -2.96 -16.13
CA THR A 183 -3.56 -1.56 -16.22
C THR A 183 -2.96 -0.81 -17.40
N ASP A 184 -1.97 -1.40 -18.07
CA ASP A 184 -1.20 -0.69 -19.10
C ASP A 184 -2.04 -0.33 -20.34
N ASP A 185 -2.73 -1.30 -20.93
CA ASP A 185 -3.53 -1.08 -22.14
C ASP A 185 -4.58 0.02 -21.94
N ASP A 186 -5.31 -0.04 -20.82
CA ASP A 186 -6.30 0.99 -20.48
C ASP A 186 -5.63 2.34 -20.26
N THR A 187 -4.49 2.37 -19.56
CA THR A 187 -3.75 3.60 -19.29
C THR A 187 -3.24 4.23 -20.57
N GLN A 188 -2.65 3.44 -21.50
CA GLN A 188 -2.17 3.93 -22.79
C GLN A 188 -3.30 4.57 -23.62
N ASN A 189 -4.51 4.01 -23.55
CA ASN A 189 -5.67 4.59 -24.23
C ASN A 189 -6.14 5.89 -23.58
N ILE A 190 -6.14 5.95 -22.24
CA ILE A 190 -6.65 7.10 -21.50
C ILE A 190 -5.72 8.30 -21.60
N ILE A 191 -4.40 8.11 -21.54
CA ILE A 191 -3.44 9.23 -21.57
C ILE A 191 -3.45 9.99 -22.91
N LYS A 192 -3.95 9.39 -24.00
CA LYS A 192 -4.12 10.07 -25.31
C LYS A 192 -4.95 11.35 -25.21
N LYS A 193 -5.90 11.42 -24.25
CA LYS A 193 -6.71 12.63 -24.05
C LYS A 193 -5.92 13.85 -23.57
N TYR A 194 -4.68 13.63 -23.08
CA TYR A 194 -3.79 14.71 -22.62
C TYR A 194 -2.78 15.14 -23.70
N GLU A 195 -2.86 14.61 -24.92
CA GLU A 195 -2.06 15.07 -26.04
C GLU A 195 -2.31 16.57 -26.29
N GLY A 196 -1.23 17.35 -26.39
CA GLY A 196 -1.29 18.80 -26.50
C GLY A 196 -1.41 19.58 -25.18
N HIS A 197 -1.52 18.88 -24.07
CA HIS A 197 -1.44 19.50 -22.75
C HIS A 197 0.01 19.85 -22.38
N ASN A 198 0.20 20.81 -21.44
CA ASN A 198 1.53 21.19 -20.96
C ASN A 198 2.06 20.19 -19.91
N ILE A 199 2.19 18.95 -20.31
CA ILE A 199 2.66 17.85 -19.47
C ILE A 199 3.34 16.78 -20.34
N ASP A 200 4.43 16.24 -19.82
CA ASP A 200 5.13 15.11 -20.45
C ASP A 200 4.86 13.85 -19.63
N ILE A 201 4.11 12.92 -20.20
CA ILE A 201 3.71 11.68 -19.52
C ILE A 201 4.55 10.52 -20.04
N MET A 202 5.25 9.87 -19.12
CA MET A 202 6.01 8.62 -19.36
C MET A 202 5.35 7.47 -18.62
N THR A 203 5.39 6.29 -19.21
CA THR A 203 4.84 5.08 -18.60
C THR A 203 5.84 3.95 -18.62
N PHE A 204 5.79 3.08 -17.62
CA PHE A 204 6.50 1.81 -17.60
C PHE A 204 5.69 0.79 -16.80
N ASN A 205 5.97 -0.49 -17.04
CA ASN A 205 5.29 -1.58 -16.34
C ASN A 205 6.17 -2.13 -15.24
N GLN A 206 5.57 -2.42 -14.09
CA GLN A 206 6.20 -3.29 -13.11
C GLN A 206 6.31 -4.72 -13.66
N SER A 207 7.16 -5.52 -13.04
CA SER A 207 7.39 -6.91 -13.41
C SER A 207 6.13 -7.75 -13.36
N ARG A 208 6.13 -8.85 -14.10
CA ARG A 208 5.07 -9.86 -14.10
C ARG A 208 5.63 -11.17 -13.53
N TYR A 209 5.30 -11.46 -12.27
CA TYR A 209 5.79 -12.65 -11.59
C TYR A 209 4.78 -13.79 -11.61
N PRO A 210 5.24 -15.05 -11.68
CA PRO A 210 4.36 -16.20 -11.63
C PRO A 210 3.84 -16.41 -10.21
N ARG A 211 2.55 -16.70 -10.06
CA ARG A 211 2.00 -17.20 -8.79
C ARG A 211 2.62 -18.54 -8.45
N ILE A 212 2.80 -18.79 -7.17
CA ILE A 212 3.42 -20.00 -6.65
C ILE A 212 2.30 -20.92 -6.13
N LEU A 213 2.23 -22.13 -6.60
CA LEU A 213 1.35 -23.16 -6.05
C LEU A 213 1.82 -23.51 -4.64
N LYS A 214 0.95 -23.38 -3.64
CA LYS A 214 1.31 -23.53 -2.22
C LYS A 214 1.84 -24.92 -1.88
N ASP A 215 1.25 -25.94 -2.46
CA ASP A 215 1.56 -27.33 -2.13
C ASP A 215 2.86 -27.83 -2.76
N SER A 216 3.15 -27.41 -4.00
CA SER A 216 4.31 -27.87 -4.75
C SER A 216 5.48 -26.90 -4.77
N LEU A 217 5.23 -25.63 -4.42
CA LEU A 217 6.17 -24.49 -4.57
C LEU A 217 6.65 -24.29 -6.02
N LEU A 218 5.86 -24.75 -6.99
CA LEU A 218 6.11 -24.57 -8.42
C LEU A 218 5.33 -23.36 -8.97
N PRO A 219 5.75 -22.77 -10.12
CA PRO A 219 4.98 -21.70 -10.74
C PRO A 219 3.64 -22.21 -11.27
N ALA A 220 2.59 -21.41 -11.10
CA ALA A 220 1.26 -21.72 -11.62
C ALA A 220 1.20 -21.69 -13.16
N PRO A 221 1.78 -20.69 -13.88
CA PRO A 221 1.77 -20.65 -15.33
C PRO A 221 2.57 -21.80 -15.95
N LYS A 222 2.08 -22.31 -17.07
CA LYS A 222 2.72 -23.38 -17.85
C LYS A 222 3.45 -22.85 -19.10
N SER A 223 3.14 -21.63 -19.52
CA SER A 223 3.77 -20.93 -20.64
C SER A 223 3.72 -19.43 -20.42
N PHE A 224 4.50 -18.69 -21.20
CA PHE A 224 4.46 -17.21 -21.22
C PHE A 224 3.05 -16.68 -21.51
N ASN A 225 2.27 -17.37 -22.35
CA ASN A 225 0.91 -17.02 -22.75
C ASN A 225 -0.18 -17.67 -21.87
N SER A 226 0.17 -18.21 -20.69
CA SER A 226 -0.81 -18.70 -19.71
C SER A 226 -1.77 -17.60 -19.29
N GLN A 227 -2.89 -17.99 -18.66
CA GLN A 227 -3.93 -17.05 -18.23
C GLN A 227 -3.38 -15.94 -17.33
N ILE A 228 -3.96 -14.75 -17.45
CA ILE A 228 -3.58 -13.58 -16.62
C ILE A 228 -3.68 -13.92 -15.11
N SER A 229 -4.62 -14.76 -14.73
CA SER A 229 -4.80 -15.23 -13.36
C SER A 229 -3.63 -16.02 -12.79
N ASP A 230 -2.72 -16.54 -13.62
CA ASP A 230 -1.53 -17.27 -13.19
C ASP A 230 -0.37 -16.36 -12.80
N TRP A 231 -0.49 -15.09 -13.11
CA TRP A 231 0.52 -14.06 -12.91
C TRP A 231 0.08 -13.02 -11.90
N TYR A 232 1.02 -12.30 -11.32
CA TYR A 232 0.73 -11.20 -10.42
C TYR A 232 1.79 -10.09 -10.49
N PRO A 233 1.42 -8.82 -10.24
CA PRO A 233 2.37 -7.74 -10.06
C PRO A 233 2.97 -7.82 -8.64
N PRO A 234 4.32 -7.71 -8.48
CA PRO A 234 5.01 -8.06 -7.23
C PRO A 234 4.95 -6.99 -6.14
N GLY A 235 3.99 -6.09 -6.20
CA GLY A 235 3.86 -4.98 -5.27
C GLY A 235 4.71 -3.77 -5.68
N HIS A 236 4.50 -2.65 -4.98
CA HIS A 236 5.12 -1.39 -5.39
C HIS A 236 6.61 -1.26 -5.03
N GLY A 237 7.18 -2.21 -4.31
CA GLY A 237 8.63 -2.27 -4.10
C GLY A 237 9.41 -2.59 -5.38
N ASP A 238 8.76 -3.18 -6.37
CA ASP A 238 9.33 -3.44 -7.71
C ASP A 238 9.68 -2.16 -8.49
N VAL A 239 9.26 -1.00 -8.01
CA VAL A 239 9.50 0.29 -8.70
C VAL A 239 10.97 0.53 -9.00
N PHE A 240 11.88 0.10 -8.15
CA PHE A 240 13.32 0.31 -8.32
C PHE A 240 13.84 -0.44 -9.54
N GLU A 241 13.60 -1.74 -9.59
CA GLU A 241 14.03 -2.62 -10.68
C GLU A 241 13.31 -2.27 -12.00
N SER A 242 11.99 -2.07 -11.95
CA SER A 242 11.23 -1.80 -13.16
C SER A 242 11.51 -0.41 -13.74
N LEU A 243 11.74 0.61 -12.90
CA LEU A 243 12.16 1.94 -13.36
C LEU A 243 13.54 1.89 -14.04
N TYR A 244 14.48 1.11 -13.48
CA TYR A 244 15.80 0.89 -14.05
C TYR A 244 15.71 0.11 -15.36
N ASN A 245 15.06 -1.05 -15.37
CA ASN A 245 14.97 -1.94 -16.51
C ASN A 245 14.18 -1.36 -17.71
N SER A 246 13.24 -0.45 -17.45
CA SER A 246 12.49 0.25 -18.50
C SER A 246 13.32 1.30 -19.26
N GLY A 247 14.49 1.70 -18.71
CA GLY A 247 15.30 2.80 -19.21
C GLY A 247 14.75 4.20 -18.88
N ILE A 248 13.60 4.31 -18.18
CA ILE A 248 13.04 5.61 -17.78
C ILE A 248 13.97 6.31 -16.79
N LEU A 249 14.62 5.57 -15.88
CA LEU A 249 15.58 6.13 -14.93
C LEU A 249 16.70 6.88 -15.66
N ASP A 250 17.32 6.27 -16.65
CA ASP A 250 18.41 6.89 -17.41
C ASP A 250 17.92 8.10 -18.23
N LYS A 251 16.76 7.99 -18.88
CA LYS A 251 16.14 9.13 -19.58
C LYS A 251 15.88 10.34 -18.69
N LEU A 252 15.44 10.10 -17.44
CA LEU A 252 15.24 11.18 -16.48
C LEU A 252 16.57 11.81 -16.05
N LEU A 253 17.59 11.01 -15.76
CA LEU A 253 18.93 11.48 -15.42
C LEU A 253 19.60 12.28 -16.56
N GLU A 254 19.47 11.83 -17.81
CA GLU A 254 19.95 12.53 -19.01
C GLU A 254 19.29 13.91 -19.19
N ARG A 255 18.05 14.04 -18.73
CA ARG A 255 17.31 15.33 -18.74
C ARG A 255 17.65 16.24 -17.55
N GLY A 256 18.56 15.84 -16.68
CA GLY A 256 18.96 16.59 -15.49
C GLY A 256 18.01 16.44 -14.31
N VAL A 257 17.06 15.51 -14.35
CA VAL A 257 16.20 15.19 -13.22
C VAL A 257 17.01 14.41 -12.19
N GLU A 258 16.94 14.83 -10.94
CA GLU A 258 17.72 14.23 -9.84
C GLU A 258 16.82 13.63 -8.75
N ILE A 259 15.58 14.10 -8.62
CA ILE A 259 14.65 13.75 -7.54
C ILE A 259 13.35 13.20 -8.13
N LEU A 260 12.86 12.14 -7.53
CA LEU A 260 11.58 11.51 -7.83
C LEU A 260 10.64 11.66 -6.64
N PHE A 261 9.46 12.23 -6.86
CA PHE A 261 8.37 12.21 -5.89
C PHE A 261 7.38 11.12 -6.25
N LEU A 262 7.33 10.06 -5.46
CA LEU A 262 6.49 8.89 -5.66
C LEU A 262 5.29 8.92 -4.70
N SER A 263 4.10 8.56 -5.19
CA SER A 263 2.92 8.36 -4.36
C SER A 263 1.89 7.44 -5.02
N ASN A 264 0.93 6.97 -4.22
CA ASN A 264 -0.20 6.22 -4.76
C ASN A 264 -1.09 7.12 -5.62
N ALA A 265 -1.60 6.61 -6.73
CA ALA A 265 -2.50 7.35 -7.61
C ALA A 265 -3.82 7.75 -6.92
N ASP A 266 -4.25 6.97 -5.92
CA ASP A 266 -5.49 7.21 -5.16
C ASP A 266 -5.32 8.14 -3.94
N ASN A 267 -4.10 8.63 -3.67
CA ASN A 267 -3.88 9.63 -2.62
C ASN A 267 -3.95 11.04 -3.19
N LEU A 268 -5.10 11.69 -3.03
CA LEU A 268 -5.36 13.04 -3.53
C LEU A 268 -4.62 14.15 -2.74
N GLY A 269 -4.10 13.82 -1.55
CA GLY A 269 -3.29 14.72 -0.74
C GLY A 269 -1.79 14.75 -1.13
N ALA A 270 -1.35 13.84 -2.00
CA ALA A 270 0.03 13.73 -2.44
C ALA A 270 0.33 14.71 -3.58
N VAL A 271 0.61 15.93 -3.24
CA VAL A 271 0.94 17.02 -4.16
C VAL A 271 2.41 17.43 -3.99
N VAL A 272 3.01 18.04 -5.03
CA VAL A 272 4.38 18.57 -4.94
C VAL A 272 4.46 19.65 -3.88
N ASP A 273 5.43 19.53 -2.98
CA ASP A 273 5.69 20.46 -1.90
C ASP A 273 7.12 21.00 -2.01
N LEU A 274 7.26 22.31 -2.26
CA LEU A 274 8.56 22.96 -2.46
C LEU A 274 9.42 22.96 -1.19
N ARG A 275 8.81 22.97 0.00
CA ARG A 275 9.55 22.95 1.27
C ARG A 275 10.21 21.58 1.50
N ILE A 276 9.51 20.49 1.19
CA ILE A 276 10.08 19.15 1.27
C ILE A 276 11.15 18.96 0.21
N LEU A 277 10.92 19.45 -1.02
CA LEU A 277 11.90 19.40 -2.09
C LEU A 277 13.18 20.15 -1.70
N GLN A 278 13.06 21.37 -1.16
CA GLN A 278 14.19 22.15 -0.65
C GLN A 278 14.93 21.41 0.46
N HIS A 279 14.18 20.85 1.43
CA HIS A 279 14.75 20.10 2.54
C HIS A 279 15.55 18.88 2.06
N MET A 280 15.05 18.18 1.04
CA MET A 280 15.76 17.03 0.46
C MET A 280 17.10 17.43 -0.14
N VAL A 281 17.16 18.57 -0.83
CA VAL A 281 18.40 19.11 -1.41
C VAL A 281 19.37 19.54 -0.31
N ASP A 282 18.90 20.29 0.68
CA ASP A 282 19.72 20.86 1.75
C ASP A 282 20.30 19.79 2.68
N SER A 283 19.49 18.78 3.03
CA SER A 283 19.89 17.65 3.88
C SER A 283 20.74 16.61 3.14
N LYS A 284 20.82 16.70 1.80
CA LYS A 284 21.44 15.66 0.95
C LYS A 284 20.85 14.27 1.20
N ALA A 285 19.59 14.21 1.55
CA ALA A 285 18.89 12.96 1.76
C ALA A 285 18.73 12.21 0.44
N GLU A 286 18.97 10.90 0.45
CA GLU A 286 18.70 10.05 -0.69
C GLU A 286 17.27 9.52 -0.69
N TYR A 287 16.61 9.56 0.49
CA TYR A 287 15.25 9.04 0.67
C TYR A 287 14.55 9.79 1.82
N ILE A 288 13.38 10.35 1.54
CA ILE A 288 12.49 10.96 2.53
C ILE A 288 11.14 10.27 2.46
N MET A 289 10.65 9.80 3.60
CA MET A 289 9.31 9.24 3.77
C MET A 289 8.40 10.27 4.44
N GLU A 290 7.33 10.68 3.76
CA GLU A 290 6.29 11.47 4.42
C GLU A 290 5.51 10.59 5.39
N LEU A 291 5.46 11.03 6.62
CA LEU A 291 4.73 10.42 7.73
C LEU A 291 3.59 11.33 8.16
N THR A 292 2.59 10.79 8.80
CA THR A 292 1.55 11.59 9.46
C THR A 292 1.23 10.98 10.83
N ASP A 293 0.64 11.76 11.71
CA ASP A 293 0.26 11.26 13.02
C ASP A 293 -0.75 10.13 12.88
N LYS A 294 -0.48 9.03 13.57
CA LYS A 294 -1.30 7.81 13.53
C LYS A 294 -2.62 8.03 14.24
N THR A 295 -3.71 7.73 13.57
CA THR A 295 -5.05 7.76 14.13
C THR A 295 -5.57 6.36 14.42
N LYS A 296 -6.71 6.24 15.10
CA LYS A 296 -7.38 4.95 15.33
C LYS A 296 -7.77 4.23 14.03
N ALA A 297 -7.90 4.95 12.93
CA ALA A 297 -8.19 4.38 11.62
C ALA A 297 -6.95 3.72 10.98
N ASP A 298 -5.74 4.17 11.36
CA ASP A 298 -4.47 3.78 10.74
C ASP A 298 -3.71 2.70 11.53
N VAL A 299 -4.31 2.12 12.57
CA VAL A 299 -3.61 1.23 13.53
C VAL A 299 -2.95 0.00 12.91
N LYS A 300 -3.36 -0.38 11.70
CA LYS A 300 -2.80 -1.53 10.95
C LYS A 300 -1.74 -1.14 9.93
N GLY A 301 -1.54 0.15 9.69
CA GLY A 301 -0.60 0.60 8.67
C GLY A 301 0.85 0.61 9.14
N GLY A 302 1.78 0.62 8.19
CA GLY A 302 3.21 0.65 8.45
C GLY A 302 3.65 1.88 9.24
N THR A 303 4.62 1.70 10.09
CA THR A 303 5.20 2.74 10.93
C THR A 303 6.72 2.77 10.80
N ILE A 304 7.30 3.96 10.97
CA ILE A 304 8.75 4.11 11.03
C ILE A 304 9.26 3.75 12.42
N ILE A 305 10.38 3.05 12.47
CA ILE A 305 11.04 2.63 13.72
C ILE A 305 12.54 2.92 13.65
N ASP A 306 13.14 3.04 14.83
CA ASP A 306 14.59 2.88 14.98
C ASP A 306 14.90 1.40 15.26
N TYR A 307 15.78 0.83 14.45
CA TYR A 307 16.26 -0.53 14.61
C TYR A 307 17.79 -0.51 14.57
N ASP A 308 18.40 -0.63 15.75
CA ASP A 308 19.85 -0.52 15.94
C ASP A 308 20.46 0.76 15.37
N GLY A 309 19.83 1.90 15.61
CA GLY A 309 20.29 3.21 15.16
C GLY A 309 19.99 3.52 13.68
N ARG A 310 19.28 2.62 12.99
CA ARG A 310 18.86 2.82 11.59
C ARG A 310 17.35 2.93 11.45
N VAL A 311 16.95 3.82 10.56
CA VAL A 311 15.54 3.97 10.19
C VAL A 311 15.08 2.74 9.40
N ARG A 312 13.94 2.17 9.81
CA ARG A 312 13.26 1.08 9.08
C ARG A 312 11.75 1.30 9.08
N LEU A 313 11.09 0.74 8.08
CA LEU A 313 9.64 0.60 8.07
C LEU A 313 9.28 -0.75 8.72
N LEU A 314 8.30 -0.72 9.63
CA LEU A 314 7.71 -1.91 10.24
C LEU A 314 6.26 -2.04 9.78
N GLU A 315 5.95 -3.11 9.09
CA GLU A 315 4.60 -3.48 8.67
C GLU A 315 3.97 -4.48 9.64
N ILE A 316 2.64 -4.45 9.78
CA ILE A 316 1.92 -5.34 10.71
C ILE A 316 2.20 -6.83 10.43
N ALA A 317 2.45 -7.20 9.19
CA ALA A 317 2.77 -8.58 8.80
C ALA A 317 4.09 -9.10 9.39
N GLN A 318 4.99 -8.20 9.80
CA GLN A 318 6.29 -8.53 10.41
C GLN A 318 6.22 -8.63 11.93
N VAL A 319 5.10 -8.20 12.53
CA VAL A 319 4.93 -8.10 13.98
C VAL A 319 4.58 -9.46 14.57
N PRO A 320 5.32 -9.95 15.58
CA PRO A 320 4.94 -11.15 16.33
C PRO A 320 3.52 -11.03 16.91
N LYS A 321 2.77 -12.13 16.91
CA LYS A 321 1.35 -12.14 17.31
C LYS A 321 1.11 -11.55 18.70
N GLU A 322 2.01 -11.81 19.62
CA GLU A 322 2.01 -11.31 21.00
C GLU A 322 2.17 -9.79 21.09
N HIS A 323 2.82 -9.15 20.11
CA HIS A 323 3.09 -7.71 20.08
C HIS A 323 2.16 -6.90 19.18
N VAL A 324 1.18 -7.52 18.55
CA VAL A 324 0.24 -6.83 17.62
C VAL A 324 -0.54 -5.70 18.32
N ASN A 325 -0.92 -5.88 19.58
CA ASN A 325 -1.62 -4.84 20.34
C ASN A 325 -0.70 -3.65 20.67
N GLU A 326 0.57 -3.93 20.94
CA GLU A 326 1.58 -2.91 21.17
C GLU A 326 1.88 -2.13 19.88
N PHE A 327 1.99 -2.83 18.75
CA PHE A 327 2.14 -2.20 17.42
C PHE A 327 0.98 -1.25 17.09
N LYS A 328 -0.24 -1.61 17.45
CA LYS A 328 -1.43 -0.77 17.26
C LYS A 328 -1.49 0.44 18.18
N SER A 329 -0.63 0.51 19.20
CA SER A 329 -0.60 1.64 20.14
C SER A 329 -0.12 2.91 19.46
N ILE A 330 -0.98 3.92 19.39
CA ILE A 330 -0.66 5.26 18.88
C ILE A 330 0.28 6.06 19.80
N LYS A 331 0.47 5.59 21.03
CA LYS A 331 1.40 6.21 21.99
C LYS A 331 2.84 5.80 21.75
N LYS A 332 3.08 4.51 21.43
CA LYS A 332 4.42 3.98 21.17
C LYS A 332 4.84 4.23 19.71
N PHE A 333 3.94 3.94 18.78
CA PHE A 333 4.18 4.12 17.34
C PHE A 333 3.31 5.26 16.82
N LYS A 334 3.82 6.48 16.94
CA LYS A 334 3.08 7.72 16.66
C LYS A 334 2.83 7.97 15.18
N TYR A 335 3.71 7.49 14.32
CA TYR A 335 3.77 7.86 12.91
C TYR A 335 3.19 6.77 12.01
N PHE A 336 2.52 7.19 10.97
CA PHE A 336 1.96 6.35 9.93
C PHE A 336 2.63 6.68 8.59
N ASN A 337 3.06 5.65 7.84
CA ASN A 337 3.62 5.82 6.51
C ASN A 337 2.52 6.17 5.50
N THR A 338 2.61 7.36 4.90
CA THR A 338 1.67 7.82 3.86
C THR A 338 1.92 7.19 2.49
N ASN A 339 3.06 6.56 2.30
CA ASN A 339 3.58 6.10 1.02
C ASN A 339 3.83 7.24 0.01
N ASN A 340 3.97 8.48 0.48
CA ASN A 340 4.53 9.60 -0.26
C ASN A 340 6.02 9.61 -0.01
N ILE A 341 6.81 9.41 -1.06
CA ILE A 341 8.24 9.15 -0.94
C ILE A 341 9.01 10.01 -1.91
N TRP A 342 10.06 10.66 -1.42
CA TRP A 342 10.99 11.44 -2.21
C TRP A 342 12.32 10.71 -2.28
N MET A 343 12.84 10.51 -3.46
CA MET A 343 14.05 9.70 -3.69
C MET A 343 15.02 10.37 -4.64
N ASN A 344 16.31 10.19 -4.39
CA ASN A 344 17.35 10.58 -5.32
C ASN A 344 17.53 9.52 -6.42
N LEU A 345 17.41 9.92 -7.69
CA LEU A 345 17.49 9.01 -8.84
C LEU A 345 18.86 8.33 -8.99
N ARG A 346 19.95 9.05 -8.69
CA ARG A 346 21.31 8.46 -8.75
C ARG A 346 21.49 7.42 -7.65
N ALA A 347 20.91 7.67 -6.48
CA ALA A 347 20.91 6.69 -5.39
C ALA A 347 20.09 5.45 -5.74
N ILE A 348 18.91 5.61 -6.39
CA ILE A 348 18.15 4.47 -6.93
C ILE A 348 19.03 3.65 -7.88
N LYS A 349 19.69 4.30 -8.84
CA LYS A 349 20.57 3.62 -9.79
C LYS A 349 21.67 2.81 -9.07
N ARG A 350 22.33 3.43 -8.10
CA ARG A 350 23.39 2.77 -7.30
C ARG A 350 22.88 1.52 -6.59
N VAL A 351 21.79 1.63 -5.82
CA VAL A 351 21.32 0.48 -4.99
C VAL A 351 20.79 -0.68 -5.85
N VAL A 352 20.31 -0.40 -7.05
CA VAL A 352 19.92 -1.44 -8.02
C VAL A 352 21.16 -2.10 -8.62
N GLU A 353 22.12 -1.33 -9.13
CA GLU A 353 23.34 -1.85 -9.76
C GLU A 353 24.24 -2.64 -8.77
N GLU A 354 24.28 -2.22 -7.51
CA GLU A 354 25.03 -2.88 -6.44
C GLU A 354 24.27 -4.06 -5.80
N ASN A 355 23.03 -4.34 -6.23
CA ASN A 355 22.14 -5.37 -5.65
C ASN A 355 21.95 -5.23 -4.12
N GLU A 356 21.90 -4.01 -3.64
CA GLU A 356 21.77 -3.72 -2.20
C GLU A 356 20.32 -3.81 -1.68
N LEU A 357 19.32 -3.89 -2.58
CA LEU A 357 17.91 -3.85 -2.22
C LEU A 357 17.41 -5.20 -1.67
N GLU A 358 17.52 -5.36 -0.38
CA GLU A 358 16.92 -6.48 0.35
C GLU A 358 15.67 -6.01 1.11
N MET A 359 14.59 -5.75 0.38
CA MET A 359 13.30 -5.39 1.00
C MET A 359 12.64 -6.61 1.65
N GLU A 360 11.94 -6.39 2.75
CA GLU A 360 11.16 -7.41 3.42
C GLU A 360 10.08 -7.97 2.48
N ILE A 361 9.95 -9.29 2.49
CA ILE A 361 8.98 -10.00 1.64
C ILE A 361 7.66 -10.12 2.40
N ILE A 362 6.58 -9.78 1.73
CA ILE A 362 5.21 -9.95 2.20
C ILE A 362 4.60 -11.14 1.45
N PRO A 363 4.59 -12.35 2.03
CA PRO A 363 3.92 -13.49 1.42
C PRO A 363 2.41 -13.33 1.56
N ASN A 364 1.71 -13.36 0.44
CA ASN A 364 0.27 -13.15 0.35
C ASN A 364 -0.39 -14.44 -0.16
N GLU A 365 -1.04 -15.16 0.75
CA GLU A 365 -1.75 -16.39 0.40
C GLU A 365 -3.14 -16.05 -0.14
N LYS A 366 -3.50 -16.63 -1.28
CA LYS A 366 -4.81 -16.46 -1.93
C LYS A 366 -5.30 -17.78 -2.49
N SER A 367 -6.58 -17.81 -2.85
CA SER A 367 -7.15 -18.90 -3.66
C SER A 367 -7.55 -18.35 -5.02
N ILE A 368 -7.28 -19.11 -6.06
CA ILE A 368 -7.79 -18.86 -7.41
C ILE A 368 -8.79 -19.97 -7.76
N PRO A 369 -9.91 -19.62 -8.42
CA PRO A 369 -10.89 -20.58 -8.84
C PRO A 369 -10.25 -21.65 -9.74
N ALA A 370 -10.66 -22.91 -9.57
CA ALA A 370 -10.23 -23.98 -10.46
C ALA A 370 -10.79 -23.77 -11.89
N ASP A 371 -10.01 -24.16 -12.88
CA ASP A 371 -10.40 -24.02 -14.30
C ASP A 371 -11.63 -24.86 -14.66
N LYS A 372 -11.87 -25.96 -13.95
CA LYS A 372 -13.00 -26.86 -14.19
C LYS A 372 -14.00 -26.81 -13.05
N LYS A 373 -15.28 -26.72 -13.43
CA LYS A 373 -16.39 -26.74 -12.49
C LYS A 373 -16.40 -28.07 -11.73
N GLY A 374 -16.14 -28.01 -10.41
CA GLY A 374 -16.10 -29.16 -9.51
C GLY A 374 -14.70 -29.53 -9.00
N GLU A 375 -13.65 -28.90 -9.48
CA GLU A 375 -12.32 -28.99 -8.88
C GLU A 375 -12.20 -27.99 -7.71
N ALA A 376 -11.34 -28.30 -6.73
CA ALA A 376 -11.08 -27.41 -5.61
C ALA A 376 -10.25 -26.19 -6.05
N ASP A 377 -10.52 -25.04 -5.46
CA ASP A 377 -9.74 -23.83 -5.68
C ASP A 377 -8.26 -24.07 -5.38
N LEU A 378 -7.39 -23.50 -6.21
CA LEU A 378 -5.95 -23.61 -6.04
C LEU A 378 -5.45 -22.60 -5.00
N SER A 379 -4.78 -23.12 -3.97
CA SER A 379 -4.07 -22.29 -3.01
C SER A 379 -2.75 -21.80 -3.60
N ILE A 380 -2.55 -20.48 -3.64
CA ILE A 380 -1.36 -19.85 -4.21
C ILE A 380 -0.70 -18.88 -3.23
N ILE A 381 0.59 -18.64 -3.46
CA ILE A 381 1.39 -17.65 -2.75
C ILE A 381 1.86 -16.60 -3.75
N GLN A 382 1.76 -15.32 -3.35
CA GLN A 382 2.34 -14.17 -4.03
C GLN A 382 3.40 -13.55 -3.13
N LEU A 383 4.58 -13.29 -3.66
CA LEU A 383 5.66 -12.64 -2.93
C LEU A 383 5.68 -11.16 -3.32
N GLU A 384 5.28 -10.30 -2.41
CA GLU A 384 5.19 -8.87 -2.64
C GLU A 384 6.26 -8.12 -1.84
N THR A 385 6.68 -6.96 -2.34
CA THR A 385 7.55 -6.03 -1.63
C THR A 385 6.93 -4.63 -1.63
N ALA A 386 7.27 -3.84 -0.60
CA ALA A 386 6.79 -2.48 -0.45
C ALA A 386 7.93 -1.47 -0.59
N VAL A 387 7.72 -0.39 -1.33
CA VAL A 387 8.74 0.65 -1.57
C VAL A 387 9.27 1.25 -0.28
N GLY A 388 8.44 1.41 0.75
CA GLY A 388 8.84 1.94 2.06
C GLY A 388 9.89 1.09 2.78
N ALA A 389 9.94 -0.22 2.52
CA ALA A 389 10.94 -1.11 3.11
C ALA A 389 12.37 -0.81 2.63
N ALA A 390 12.53 -0.12 1.51
CA ALA A 390 13.83 0.25 0.96
C ALA A 390 14.55 1.37 1.73
N ILE A 391 13.87 2.11 2.61
CA ILE A 391 14.43 3.28 3.32
C ILE A 391 15.80 3.00 3.96
N ARG A 392 16.03 1.80 4.49
CA ARG A 392 17.26 1.40 5.18
C ARG A 392 18.50 1.33 4.27
N HIS A 393 18.31 1.29 2.95
CA HIS A 393 19.40 1.14 1.97
C HIS A 393 19.91 2.49 1.43
N PHE A 394 19.24 3.58 1.80
CA PHE A 394 19.56 4.92 1.33
C PHE A 394 20.30 5.72 2.41
N ARG A 395 21.22 6.59 1.99
CA ARG A 395 22.02 7.44 2.87
C ARG A 395 21.19 8.65 3.30
N ASN A 396 21.40 9.12 4.53
CA ASN A 396 20.67 10.25 5.13
C ASN A 396 19.13 10.09 5.03
N ALA A 397 18.65 8.85 4.99
CA ALA A 397 17.24 8.55 4.91
C ALA A 397 16.53 8.88 6.22
N HIS A 398 15.39 9.57 6.14
CA HIS A 398 14.60 9.94 7.32
C HIS A 398 13.14 10.19 6.96
N GLY A 399 12.32 10.37 7.99
CA GLY A 399 10.92 10.73 7.84
C GLY A 399 10.71 12.23 7.95
N VAL A 400 9.66 12.74 7.31
CA VAL A 400 9.12 14.07 7.55
C VAL A 400 7.68 13.92 8.01
N ASN A 401 7.37 14.36 9.23
CA ASN A 401 6.00 14.31 9.76
C ASN A 401 5.19 15.47 9.17
N VAL A 402 4.34 15.13 8.19
CA VAL A 402 3.55 16.10 7.42
C VAL A 402 2.13 16.26 7.95
N PRO A 403 1.47 17.41 7.68
CA PRO A 403 0.07 17.59 8.00
C PRO A 403 -0.82 16.53 7.33
N ARG A 404 -1.87 16.09 8.04
CA ARG A 404 -2.81 15.06 7.59
C ARG A 404 -3.44 15.33 6.22
N ARG A 405 -3.58 16.61 5.81
CA ARG A 405 -4.08 16.99 4.47
C ARG A 405 -3.26 16.42 3.31
N ARG A 406 -2.01 15.99 3.55
CA ARG A 406 -1.17 15.34 2.54
C ARG A 406 -1.44 13.85 2.38
N PHE A 407 -2.29 13.29 3.25
CA PHE A 407 -2.74 11.89 3.20
C PHE A 407 -4.27 11.83 3.10
N LEU A 408 -4.77 11.75 1.88
CA LEU A 408 -6.19 11.70 1.54
C LEU A 408 -6.47 10.54 0.58
N PRO A 409 -6.24 9.29 1.03
CA PRO A 409 -6.43 8.12 0.18
C PRO A 409 -7.91 7.79 0.04
N VAL A 410 -8.29 7.26 -1.13
CA VAL A 410 -9.62 6.72 -1.38
C VAL A 410 -9.51 5.20 -1.51
N LYS A 411 -9.80 4.47 -0.44
CA LYS A 411 -9.75 3.00 -0.39
C LYS A 411 -11.13 2.36 -0.53
N THR A 412 -12.17 3.09 -0.14
CA THR A 412 -13.54 2.63 -0.07
C THR A 412 -14.51 3.69 -0.61
N CYS A 413 -15.77 3.34 -0.81
CA CYS A 413 -16.81 4.31 -1.15
C CYS A 413 -17.11 5.30 -0.02
N SER A 414 -16.77 4.97 1.24
CA SER A 414 -16.81 5.94 2.34
C SER A 414 -15.83 7.10 2.11
N ASP A 415 -14.61 6.78 1.70
CA ASP A 415 -13.61 7.79 1.35
C ASP A 415 -14.02 8.56 0.09
N LEU A 416 -14.60 7.86 -0.90
CA LEU A 416 -15.10 8.47 -2.13
C LEU A 416 -16.21 9.49 -1.85
N MET A 417 -17.16 9.17 -0.96
CA MET A 417 -18.20 10.10 -0.52
C MET A 417 -17.58 11.36 0.11
N LEU A 418 -16.58 11.18 0.97
CA LEU A 418 -15.89 12.28 1.63
C LEU A 418 -15.26 13.24 0.61
N VAL A 419 -14.46 12.73 -0.34
CA VAL A 419 -13.73 13.59 -1.30
C VAL A 419 -14.66 14.21 -2.36
N LYS A 420 -15.82 13.61 -2.62
CA LYS A 420 -16.85 14.18 -3.53
C LYS A 420 -17.73 15.24 -2.87
N SER A 421 -17.68 15.39 -1.55
CA SER A 421 -18.59 16.25 -0.79
C SER A 421 -18.24 17.74 -0.84
N ASP A 422 -19.11 18.55 -0.27
CA ASP A 422 -18.96 19.99 -0.07
C ASP A 422 -17.91 20.36 0.99
N LEU A 423 -17.35 19.35 1.70
CA LEU A 423 -16.25 19.55 2.63
C LEU A 423 -14.96 20.03 1.93
N TYR A 424 -14.79 19.68 0.66
CA TYR A 424 -13.63 20.05 -0.13
C TYR A 424 -14.01 20.93 -1.31
N SER A 425 -13.17 21.91 -1.59
CA SER A 425 -13.17 22.65 -2.85
C SER A 425 -12.02 22.17 -3.75
N LEU A 426 -12.20 22.30 -5.06
CA LEU A 426 -11.17 21.96 -6.03
C LEU A 426 -10.40 23.21 -6.43
N GLN A 427 -9.09 23.23 -6.16
CA GLN A 427 -8.20 24.31 -6.53
C GLN A 427 -7.00 23.76 -7.30
N HIS A 428 -6.91 24.07 -8.59
CA HIS A 428 -5.79 23.64 -9.45
C HIS A 428 -5.50 22.12 -9.44
N GLY A 429 -6.53 21.30 -9.37
CA GLY A 429 -6.41 19.84 -9.25
C GLY A 429 -6.18 19.33 -7.82
N GLN A 430 -6.09 20.21 -6.83
CA GLN A 430 -5.95 19.84 -5.42
C GLN A 430 -7.28 19.96 -4.69
N LEU A 431 -7.53 19.04 -3.77
CA LEU A 431 -8.66 19.12 -2.85
C LEU A 431 -8.24 19.91 -1.61
N VAL A 432 -8.92 21.01 -1.37
CA VAL A 432 -8.69 21.89 -0.22
C VAL A 432 -9.92 21.83 0.68
N ILE A 433 -9.71 21.48 1.94
CA ILE A 433 -10.77 21.44 2.95
C ILE A 433 -11.32 22.85 3.20
N ASP A 434 -12.61 22.98 3.45
CA ASP A 434 -13.26 24.24 3.80
C ASP A 434 -12.59 24.83 5.06
N PRO A 435 -11.99 26.03 4.98
CA PRO A 435 -11.28 26.65 6.11
C PRO A 435 -12.22 27.02 7.27
N ASN A 436 -13.51 27.10 7.03
CA ASN A 436 -14.52 27.39 8.07
C ASN A 436 -14.90 26.15 8.88
N ARG A 437 -14.45 24.97 8.47
CA ARG A 437 -14.72 23.75 9.25
C ARG A 437 -13.85 23.70 10.48
N PHE A 438 -14.47 23.64 11.64
CA PHE A 438 -13.82 23.35 12.91
C PHE A 438 -13.65 21.83 13.09
N GLY A 439 -12.44 21.38 13.37
CA GLY A 439 -12.12 19.97 13.54
C GLY A 439 -11.63 19.28 12.25
N GLY A 440 -11.35 17.99 12.36
CA GLY A 440 -10.89 17.17 11.24
C GLY A 440 -12.01 16.73 10.29
N ALA A 441 -11.66 15.91 9.29
CA ALA A 441 -12.65 15.28 8.42
C ALA A 441 -13.61 14.39 9.22
N PRO A 442 -14.90 14.31 8.86
CA PRO A 442 -15.87 13.45 9.52
C PRO A 442 -15.50 11.98 9.36
N ILE A 443 -15.93 11.15 10.29
CA ILE A 443 -15.83 9.70 10.19
C ILE A 443 -17.03 9.19 9.40
N ILE A 444 -16.81 8.61 8.23
CA ILE A 444 -17.86 8.03 7.39
C ILE A 444 -17.67 6.51 7.33
N LYS A 445 -18.72 5.76 7.66
CA LYS A 445 -18.78 4.31 7.60
C LYS A 445 -20.00 3.87 6.80
N LEU A 446 -19.78 3.46 5.57
CA LEU A 446 -20.79 2.85 4.72
C LEU A 446 -20.66 1.32 4.78
N GLY A 447 -21.78 0.63 4.97
CA GLY A 447 -21.83 -0.83 5.04
C GLY A 447 -21.57 -1.54 3.70
N SER A 448 -21.76 -2.87 3.71
CA SER A 448 -21.48 -3.76 2.56
C SER A 448 -22.26 -3.40 1.30
N ASP A 449 -23.45 -2.81 1.45
CA ASP A 449 -24.35 -2.39 0.36
C ASP A 449 -23.78 -1.24 -0.48
N PHE A 450 -22.70 -0.63 -0.02
CA PHE A 450 -21.99 0.48 -0.69
C PHE A 450 -20.58 0.12 -1.13
N LYS A 451 -20.22 -1.17 -1.09
CA LYS A 451 -18.84 -1.61 -1.37
C LYS A 451 -18.42 -1.32 -2.81
N LYS A 452 -19.32 -1.51 -3.78
CA LYS A 452 -19.05 -1.23 -5.19
C LYS A 452 -19.42 0.21 -5.53
N VAL A 453 -18.63 0.85 -6.39
CA VAL A 453 -18.90 2.22 -6.87
C VAL A 453 -20.28 2.31 -7.55
N SER A 454 -20.67 1.31 -8.34
CA SER A 454 -21.99 1.25 -8.98
C SER A 454 -23.15 1.24 -7.98
N ASP A 455 -23.02 0.46 -6.90
CA ASP A 455 -24.04 0.39 -5.86
C ASP A 455 -24.08 1.67 -5.04
N PHE A 456 -22.90 2.24 -4.73
CA PHE A 456 -22.79 3.54 -4.08
C PHE A 456 -23.48 4.64 -4.90
N GLN A 457 -23.20 4.76 -6.19
CA GLN A 457 -23.80 5.77 -7.08
C GLN A 457 -25.30 5.58 -7.23
N LYS A 458 -25.79 4.34 -7.27
CA LYS A 458 -27.22 4.04 -7.34
C LYS A 458 -27.96 4.47 -6.08
N ARG A 459 -27.36 4.23 -4.89
CA ARG A 459 -27.97 4.53 -3.59
C ARG A 459 -27.78 5.99 -3.16
N ILE A 460 -26.69 6.61 -3.59
CA ILE A 460 -26.34 8.00 -3.30
C ILE A 460 -26.11 8.74 -4.63
N PRO A 461 -27.16 8.98 -5.41
CA PRO A 461 -27.03 9.62 -6.73
C PRO A 461 -26.60 11.09 -6.65
N SER A 462 -26.77 11.72 -5.49
CA SER A 462 -26.30 13.07 -5.18
C SER A 462 -25.61 13.04 -3.82
N ILE A 463 -24.36 13.44 -3.79
CA ILE A 463 -23.60 13.47 -2.53
C ILE A 463 -24.27 14.46 -1.57
N PRO A 464 -24.57 14.05 -0.34
CA PRO A 464 -25.18 14.95 0.64
C PRO A 464 -24.21 16.04 1.08
N ARG A 465 -24.76 17.14 1.60
CA ARG A 465 -23.97 18.17 2.26
C ARG A 465 -23.51 17.66 3.61
N ILE A 466 -22.21 17.67 3.87
CA ILE A 466 -21.59 17.14 5.09
C ILE A 466 -20.60 18.10 5.75
N ALA A 467 -20.61 19.36 5.39
CA ALA A 467 -19.70 20.36 5.96
C ALA A 467 -19.79 20.44 7.51
N GLU A 468 -20.97 20.16 8.08
CA GLU A 468 -21.21 20.14 9.54
C GLU A 468 -21.33 18.71 10.13
N LEU A 469 -20.97 17.68 9.37
CA LEU A 469 -21.03 16.29 9.83
C LEU A 469 -19.80 15.92 10.67
N ASP A 470 -19.98 15.20 11.77
CA ASP A 470 -18.91 14.64 12.58
C ASP A 470 -18.77 13.13 12.39
N HIS A 471 -19.90 12.44 12.34
CA HIS A 471 -19.92 10.99 12.20
C HIS A 471 -21.15 10.54 11.39
N LEU A 472 -20.92 9.68 10.39
CA LEU A 472 -21.96 8.98 9.65
C LEU A 472 -21.72 7.47 9.71
N THR A 473 -22.73 6.73 10.09
CA THR A 473 -22.78 5.27 9.90
C THR A 473 -24.03 4.90 9.14
N ILE A 474 -23.89 4.19 8.03
CA ILE A 474 -25.00 3.60 7.27
C ILE A 474 -24.81 2.09 7.22
N THR A 475 -25.82 1.34 7.66
CA THR A 475 -25.84 -0.13 7.61
C THR A 475 -27.10 -0.59 6.89
N GLY A 476 -26.93 -1.56 5.97
CA GLY A 476 -28.01 -2.10 5.14
C GLY A 476 -28.38 -1.21 3.95
N PRO A 477 -29.40 -1.59 3.19
CA PRO A 477 -29.81 -0.92 1.96
C PRO A 477 -30.52 0.41 2.27
N VAL A 478 -29.79 1.52 2.12
CA VAL A 478 -30.28 2.89 2.31
C VAL A 478 -30.08 3.69 1.02
N ASN A 479 -31.09 4.37 0.57
CA ASN A 479 -31.02 5.28 -0.55
C ASN A 479 -31.19 6.73 -0.04
N LEU A 480 -30.25 7.61 -0.44
CA LEU A 480 -30.34 9.03 -0.12
C LEU A 480 -30.92 9.81 -1.30
N GLY A 481 -31.93 10.60 -1.05
CA GLY A 481 -32.51 11.52 -2.03
C GLY A 481 -31.52 12.64 -2.41
N ARG A 482 -31.93 13.49 -3.34
CA ARG A 482 -31.16 14.68 -3.73
C ARG A 482 -31.19 15.74 -2.64
N ASN A 483 -30.17 16.57 -2.55
CA ASN A 483 -30.08 17.70 -1.62
C ASN A 483 -30.26 17.33 -0.13
N VAL A 484 -29.85 16.14 0.27
CA VAL A 484 -29.81 15.74 1.68
C VAL A 484 -28.69 16.48 2.39
N THR A 485 -28.94 16.91 3.63
CA THR A 485 -27.92 17.52 4.51
C THR A 485 -27.77 16.67 5.76
N LEU A 486 -26.53 16.34 6.12
CA LEU A 486 -26.18 15.56 7.30
C LEU A 486 -25.33 16.40 8.24
N LYS A 487 -25.71 16.46 9.53
CA LYS A 487 -25.02 17.28 10.56
C LYS A 487 -24.77 16.50 11.83
N GLY A 488 -23.66 16.81 12.51
CA GLY A 488 -23.28 16.18 13.77
C GLY A 488 -23.13 14.67 13.63
N THR A 489 -23.78 13.88 14.47
CA THR A 489 -23.73 12.40 14.43
C THR A 489 -25.00 11.84 13.83
N VAL A 490 -24.90 11.12 12.70
CA VAL A 490 -26.03 10.49 12.00
C VAL A 490 -25.77 9.00 11.85
N ILE A 491 -26.72 8.19 12.29
CA ILE A 491 -26.69 6.74 12.19
C ILE A 491 -27.97 6.27 11.49
N ILE A 492 -27.83 5.54 10.39
CA ILE A 492 -28.96 5.00 9.62
C ILE A 492 -28.80 3.49 9.52
N VAL A 493 -29.75 2.75 10.04
CA VAL A 493 -29.73 1.27 10.07
C VAL A 493 -31.01 0.74 9.44
N ALA A 494 -30.91 0.21 8.22
CA ALA A 494 -31.97 -0.57 7.61
C ALA A 494 -31.99 -1.97 8.24
N THR A 495 -33.14 -2.43 8.70
CA THR A 495 -33.31 -3.78 9.22
C THR A 495 -33.28 -4.80 8.08
N GLU A 496 -32.97 -6.05 8.42
CA GLU A 496 -32.91 -7.14 7.44
C GLU A 496 -34.22 -7.25 6.63
N GLY A 497 -34.09 -7.35 5.30
CA GLY A 497 -35.22 -7.39 4.38
C GLY A 497 -35.94 -6.08 4.13
N SER A 498 -35.50 -4.94 4.71
CA SER A 498 -36.06 -3.61 4.49
C SER A 498 -35.06 -2.68 3.81
N THR A 499 -35.60 -1.63 3.16
CA THR A 499 -34.83 -0.54 2.57
C THR A 499 -35.33 0.78 3.19
N ILE A 500 -34.37 1.66 3.51
CA ILE A 500 -34.69 3.02 3.95
C ILE A 500 -34.48 3.97 2.78
N ASP A 501 -35.53 4.70 2.42
CA ASP A 501 -35.46 5.78 1.44
C ASP A 501 -35.52 7.13 2.17
N VAL A 502 -34.42 7.87 2.17
CA VAL A 502 -34.35 9.22 2.73
C VAL A 502 -34.83 10.21 1.66
N PRO A 503 -35.89 10.95 1.92
CA PRO A 503 -36.48 11.86 0.92
C PRO A 503 -35.52 12.96 0.47
N PRO A 504 -35.69 13.48 -0.76
CA PRO A 504 -34.97 14.66 -1.22
C PRO A 504 -35.17 15.87 -0.28
N GLY A 505 -34.08 16.62 -0.07
CA GLY A 505 -34.11 17.82 0.77
C GLY A 505 -34.14 17.57 2.29
N SER A 506 -34.09 16.30 2.73
CA SER A 506 -34.04 15.95 4.15
C SER A 506 -32.84 16.54 4.85
N ILE A 507 -33.02 16.98 6.09
CA ILE A 507 -31.96 17.40 7.01
C ILE A 507 -31.93 16.40 8.17
N LEU A 508 -30.85 15.65 8.31
CA LEU A 508 -30.62 14.73 9.42
C LEU A 508 -29.54 15.31 10.32
N GLU A 509 -29.88 15.58 11.57
CA GLU A 509 -28.97 16.19 12.54
C GLU A 509 -29.04 15.43 13.86
N ASN A 510 -27.89 14.96 14.33
CA ASN A 510 -27.76 14.26 15.63
C ASN A 510 -28.86 13.23 15.87
N CYS A 511 -29.06 12.32 14.90
CA CYS A 511 -30.18 11.38 14.93
C CYS A 511 -29.77 9.95 14.59
N VAL A 512 -30.64 9.03 15.05
CA VAL A 512 -30.60 7.62 14.67
C VAL A 512 -31.90 7.29 13.93
N VAL A 513 -31.76 6.83 12.69
CA VAL A 513 -32.88 6.36 11.85
C VAL A 513 -32.78 4.84 11.77
N GLN A 514 -33.83 4.15 12.25
CA GLN A 514 -33.87 2.68 12.24
C GLN A 514 -35.20 2.18 11.74
N GLY A 515 -35.21 1.08 11.00
CA GLY A 515 -36.41 0.42 10.51
C GLY A 515 -36.65 0.58 9.02
N SER A 516 -37.87 0.37 8.56
CA SER A 516 -38.31 0.58 7.19
C SER A 516 -39.10 1.88 7.11
N LEU A 517 -38.43 3.00 6.95
CA LEU A 517 -39.08 4.28 6.77
C LEU A 517 -39.39 4.50 5.28
N ARG A 518 -40.66 4.29 4.88
CA ARG A 518 -41.23 4.90 3.69
C ARG A 518 -41.97 6.15 4.15
N ILE A 519 -41.36 7.31 3.98
CA ILE A 519 -42.08 8.56 4.10
C ILE A 519 -42.88 8.71 2.81
N LEU A 520 -44.20 8.53 2.90
CA LEU A 520 -45.09 8.88 1.81
C LEU A 520 -45.04 10.41 1.67
N GLU A 521 -44.67 10.88 0.48
CA GLU A 521 -44.84 12.29 0.12
C GLU A 521 -46.32 12.64 0.20
N HIS A 522 -46.68 13.66 0.95
CA HIS A 522 -47.97 14.35 0.92
C HIS A 522 -47.83 15.62 0.13
#